data_1def9df48a8fc7d33ce3d31a512ac8d7
#
_entry.id   1def9df48a8fc7d33ce3d31a512ac8d7
#
_cell.length_a   1.000
_cell.length_b   1.000
_cell.length_c   1.000
_cell.angle_alpha   90.00
_cell.angle_beta   90.00
_cell.angle_gamma   90.00
#
_symmetry.space_group_name_H-M   'P 1'
#
loop_
_entity.id
_entity.type
_entity.pdbx_description
1 polymer ?
#
loop_
_entity_poly.entity_id
_entity_poly.type
_entity_poly.pdbx_seq_one_letter_code
_entity_poly.pdbx_strand_id
1 'polypeptide(L)'
;FEKFLTTADYNIRIVQQSDTVQSYDRFDEMPSEIELKEGAYTLIASKGDNLPSAFENPYFEGSTDFTVKAGMSTPIDVTCTLGNARITVDYTEDFKEAYSDYTVLLSSAFTSGSLEIKKDETRPAYMQVAKEGSELGIAIRLKKITEDKEKTYKIPTPLSIERRQNIRLIFKTDGEALDGIGLEIILDDEMTNVTLNEGIPDFMWKPFEKPTLSPDDFTNGESFTIKVGKFEKSPTVGFAMP
;
A
#
# COMPACT_ATOMS: atom_id res chain seq x y z
N PHE A 1 -0.64 -12.76 15.75
CA PHE A 1 -1.88 -11.97 15.55
C PHE A 1 -2.80 -12.06 16.76
N GLU A 2 -2.88 -13.22 17.44
CA GLU A 2 -3.79 -13.45 18.59
C GLU A 2 -3.68 -12.42 19.72
N LYS A 3 -2.49 -11.91 20.02
CA LYS A 3 -2.30 -10.87 21.06
C LYS A 3 -3.04 -9.56 20.77
N PHE A 4 -3.49 -9.32 19.54
CA PHE A 4 -4.26 -8.14 19.16
C PHE A 4 -5.77 -8.34 19.24
N LEU A 5 -6.24 -9.57 19.45
CA LEU A 5 -7.66 -9.90 19.56
C LEU A 5 -8.24 -9.63 20.96
N THR A 6 -7.40 -9.48 21.98
CA THR A 6 -7.85 -9.08 23.33
C THR A 6 -8.34 -7.64 23.33
N THR A 7 -9.53 -7.40 23.87
CA THR A 7 -10.14 -6.06 23.93
C THR A 7 -9.68 -5.24 25.14
N ALA A 8 -9.18 -5.90 26.18
CA ALA A 8 -8.84 -5.29 27.47
C ALA A 8 -7.91 -4.07 27.40
N ASP A 9 -6.95 -4.10 26.48
CA ASP A 9 -5.89 -3.09 26.34
C ASP A 9 -6.12 -2.09 25.20
N TYR A 10 -7.38 -1.95 24.75
CA TYR A 10 -7.75 -0.87 23.83
C TYR A 10 -7.85 0.46 24.56
N ASN A 11 -7.27 1.50 23.97
CA ASN A 11 -7.47 2.88 24.41
C ASN A 11 -8.85 3.36 23.94
N ILE A 12 -9.61 3.97 24.86
CA ILE A 12 -10.95 4.49 24.58
C ILE A 12 -10.95 6.00 24.74
N ARG A 13 -11.51 6.71 23.76
CA ARG A 13 -11.74 8.15 23.82
C ARG A 13 -13.19 8.47 23.48
N ILE A 14 -13.80 9.32 24.25
CA ILE A 14 -15.11 9.90 23.95
C ILE A 14 -14.89 11.33 23.56
N VAL A 15 -15.35 11.67 22.37
CA VAL A 15 -15.11 12.97 21.74
C VAL A 15 -16.45 13.66 21.49
N GLN A 16 -16.52 14.96 21.81
CA GLN A 16 -17.63 15.83 21.43
C GLN A 16 -17.09 16.90 20.49
N GLN A 17 -17.59 16.94 19.26
CA GLN A 17 -17.04 17.75 18.17
C GLN A 17 -15.56 17.36 17.89
N SER A 18 -14.59 18.17 18.37
CA SER A 18 -13.16 17.88 18.24
C SER A 18 -12.47 17.65 19.59
N ASP A 19 -13.18 17.82 20.69
CA ASP A 19 -12.62 17.79 22.04
C ASP A 19 -12.81 16.41 22.67
N THR A 20 -11.73 15.86 23.23
CA THR A 20 -11.80 14.65 24.04
C THR A 20 -12.38 15.01 25.40
N VAL A 21 -13.58 14.51 25.71
CA VAL A 21 -14.29 14.77 26.99
C VAL A 21 -13.99 13.71 28.03
N GLN A 22 -13.68 12.47 27.58
CA GLN A 22 -13.27 11.35 28.45
C GLN A 22 -12.24 10.50 27.71
N SER A 23 -11.26 9.94 28.44
CA SER A 23 -10.31 8.98 27.87
C SER A 23 -9.91 7.94 28.92
N TYR A 24 -9.68 6.72 28.44
CA TYR A 24 -9.22 5.58 29.22
C TYR A 24 -8.10 4.90 28.45
N ASP A 25 -6.97 4.70 29.08
CA ASP A 25 -5.81 4.06 28.43
C ASP A 25 -6.05 2.58 28.15
N ARG A 26 -6.98 1.99 28.90
CA ARG A 26 -7.37 0.59 28.77
C ARG A 26 -8.88 0.43 28.89
N PHE A 27 -9.46 -0.40 28.02
CA PHE A 27 -10.89 -0.71 28.05
C PHE A 27 -11.32 -1.41 29.35
N ASP A 28 -10.48 -2.31 29.89
CA ASP A 28 -10.79 -3.02 31.15
C ASP A 28 -10.76 -2.13 32.42
N GLU A 29 -10.20 -0.92 32.31
CA GLU A 29 -10.21 0.10 33.38
C GLU A 29 -11.39 1.06 33.24
N MET A 30 -12.15 0.99 32.15
CA MET A 30 -13.30 1.85 31.89
C MET A 30 -14.47 1.44 32.77
N PRO A 31 -15.17 2.38 33.46
CA PRO A 31 -16.39 2.08 34.17
C PRO A 31 -17.47 1.51 33.24
N SER A 32 -18.31 0.61 33.76
CA SER A 32 -19.44 0.05 33.02
C SER A 32 -20.48 1.08 32.60
N GLU A 33 -20.54 2.20 33.35
CA GLU A 33 -21.42 3.34 33.09
C GLU A 33 -20.62 4.65 33.17
N ILE A 34 -20.83 5.54 32.19
CA ILE A 34 -20.17 6.83 32.10
C ILE A 34 -21.25 7.91 32.04
N GLU A 35 -21.18 8.87 32.96
CA GLU A 35 -22.06 10.02 32.93
C GLU A 35 -21.56 11.09 31.97
N LEU A 36 -22.41 11.45 31.02
CA LEU A 36 -22.15 12.51 30.05
C LEU A 36 -23.34 13.50 30.03
N LYS A 37 -23.05 14.74 29.66
CA LYS A 37 -24.10 15.72 29.37
C LYS A 37 -24.90 15.32 28.16
N GLU A 38 -26.14 15.79 28.06
CA GLU A 38 -26.93 15.62 26.83
C GLU A 38 -26.21 16.18 25.61
N GLY A 39 -26.14 15.40 24.52
CA GLY A 39 -25.46 15.81 23.30
C GLY A 39 -25.06 14.65 22.40
N ALA A 40 -24.48 15.00 21.26
CA ALA A 40 -23.90 14.05 20.32
C ALA A 40 -22.41 13.86 20.62
N TYR A 41 -21.96 12.62 20.54
CA TYR A 41 -20.60 12.18 20.82
C TYR A 41 -20.13 11.13 19.83
N THR A 42 -18.82 10.95 19.76
CA THR A 42 -18.18 9.84 19.06
C THR A 42 -17.32 9.07 20.06
N LEU A 43 -17.52 7.76 20.17
CA LEU A 43 -16.60 6.86 20.86
C LEU A 43 -15.57 6.37 19.84
N ILE A 44 -14.30 6.47 20.19
CA ILE A 44 -13.17 5.98 19.41
C ILE A 44 -12.41 4.96 20.26
N ALA A 45 -12.24 3.76 19.74
CA ALA A 45 -11.40 2.74 20.34
C ALA A 45 -10.20 2.47 19.44
N SER A 46 -9.00 2.36 20.02
CA SER A 46 -7.79 2.10 19.24
C SER A 46 -6.77 1.27 20.01
N LYS A 47 -5.91 0.55 19.28
CA LYS A 47 -4.82 -0.25 19.84
C LYS A 47 -3.62 -0.24 18.90
N GLY A 48 -2.42 -0.12 19.46
CA GLY A 48 -1.17 0.05 18.74
C GLY A 48 -0.89 1.52 18.38
N ASP A 49 0.23 1.75 17.71
CA ASP A 49 0.66 3.08 17.31
C ASP A 49 0.36 3.29 15.83
N ASN A 50 -0.33 4.38 15.49
CA ASN A 50 -0.58 4.74 14.10
C ASN A 50 0.65 5.41 13.47
N LEU A 51 1.72 4.63 13.29
CA LEU A 51 2.96 5.09 12.69
C LEU A 51 2.85 5.19 11.16
N PRO A 52 3.54 6.13 10.52
CA PRO A 52 3.60 6.25 9.06
C PRO A 52 3.97 4.94 8.35
N SER A 53 4.96 4.23 8.92
CA SER A 53 5.37 2.88 8.51
C SER A 53 6.17 2.23 9.63
N ALA A 54 5.98 0.92 9.83
CA ALA A 54 6.76 0.14 10.80
C ALA A 54 6.68 -1.36 10.50
N PHE A 55 7.66 -2.13 11.02
CA PHE A 55 7.57 -3.59 11.02
C PHE A 55 6.81 -4.07 12.26
N GLU A 56 6.01 -5.12 12.10
CA GLU A 56 5.29 -5.81 13.18
C GLU A 56 4.44 -4.90 14.09
N ASN A 57 4.01 -3.74 13.57
CA ASN A 57 3.25 -2.74 14.33
C ASN A 57 1.85 -2.51 13.71
N PRO A 58 0.91 -3.44 13.86
CA PRO A 58 -0.48 -3.22 13.44
C PRO A 58 -1.16 -2.19 14.34
N TYR A 59 -1.93 -1.30 13.72
CA TYR A 59 -2.79 -0.34 14.38
C TYR A 59 -4.25 -0.70 14.12
N PHE A 60 -5.04 -0.80 15.18
CA PHE A 60 -6.48 -1.07 15.11
C PHE A 60 -7.25 0.15 15.56
N GLU A 61 -8.33 0.47 14.86
CA GLU A 61 -9.21 1.59 15.20
C GLU A 61 -10.66 1.26 14.84
N GLY A 62 -11.57 1.74 15.67
CA GLY A 62 -13.00 1.75 15.42
C GLY A 62 -13.63 2.99 16.03
N SER A 63 -14.76 3.42 15.47
CA SER A 63 -15.52 4.55 16.01
C SER A 63 -17.02 4.36 15.83
N THR A 64 -17.78 4.87 16.76
CA THR A 64 -19.25 4.85 16.74
C THR A 64 -19.79 6.18 17.23
N ASP A 65 -20.66 6.80 16.45
CA ASP A 65 -21.38 8.01 16.85
C ASP A 65 -22.60 7.64 17.71
N PHE A 66 -22.85 8.39 18.76
CA PHE A 66 -23.99 8.17 19.63
C PHE A 66 -24.55 9.48 20.21
N THR A 67 -25.77 9.43 20.73
CA THR A 67 -26.41 10.58 21.33
C THR A 67 -26.83 10.25 22.76
N VAL A 68 -26.41 11.07 23.70
CA VAL A 68 -26.84 11.02 25.10
C VAL A 68 -28.09 11.88 25.31
N LYS A 69 -29.10 11.32 25.95
CA LYS A 69 -30.34 12.03 26.36
C LYS A 69 -30.45 12.03 27.86
N ALA A 70 -30.95 13.12 28.41
CA ALA A 70 -31.12 13.25 29.84
C ALA A 70 -31.96 12.11 30.45
N GLY A 71 -31.40 11.46 31.48
CA GLY A 71 -32.07 10.38 32.22
C GLY A 71 -32.20 9.04 31.45
N MET A 72 -31.50 8.88 30.36
CA MET A 72 -31.50 7.66 29.57
C MET A 72 -30.10 7.03 29.48
N SER A 73 -30.06 5.70 29.55
CA SER A 73 -28.85 4.93 29.23
C SER A 73 -28.80 4.62 27.73
N THR A 74 -27.63 4.80 27.10
CA THR A 74 -27.40 4.52 25.68
C THR A 74 -26.31 3.44 25.58
N PRO A 75 -26.67 2.17 25.23
CA PRO A 75 -25.67 1.14 24.97
C PRO A 75 -24.91 1.47 23.69
N ILE A 76 -23.58 1.20 23.68
CA ILE A 76 -22.71 1.50 22.55
C ILE A 76 -21.84 0.28 22.27
N ASP A 77 -21.82 -0.13 21.01
CA ASP A 77 -20.92 -1.13 20.47
C ASP A 77 -19.96 -0.48 19.48
N VAL A 78 -18.68 -0.84 19.53
CA VAL A 78 -17.68 -0.41 18.57
C VAL A 78 -16.90 -1.60 18.03
N THR A 79 -16.77 -1.68 16.70
CA THR A 79 -15.95 -2.69 16.04
C THR A 79 -14.64 -2.05 15.58
N CYS A 80 -13.52 -2.56 16.08
CA CYS A 80 -12.19 -2.12 15.66
C CYS A 80 -11.66 -3.02 14.56
N THR A 81 -11.11 -2.40 13.53
CA THR A 81 -10.48 -3.08 12.40
C THR A 81 -9.07 -2.57 12.19
N LEU A 82 -8.25 -3.30 11.40
CA LEU A 82 -6.90 -2.85 11.07
C LEU A 82 -6.96 -1.51 10.33
N GLY A 83 -6.29 -0.49 10.86
CA GLY A 83 -6.22 0.87 10.30
C GLY A 83 -5.07 1.08 9.30
N ASN A 84 -4.19 0.08 9.15
CA ASN A 84 -3.08 0.07 8.20
C ASN A 84 -3.37 -0.88 7.01
N ALA A 85 -2.50 -0.82 5.98
CA ALA A 85 -2.25 -1.91 5.06
C ALA A 85 -1.07 -2.75 5.57
N ARG A 86 -1.19 -4.08 5.54
CA ARG A 86 -0.12 -5.03 5.85
C ARG A 86 0.56 -5.43 4.55
N ILE A 87 1.90 -5.37 4.51
CA ILE A 87 2.69 -5.66 3.32
C ILE A 87 3.73 -6.73 3.65
N THR A 88 3.81 -7.74 2.80
CA THR A 88 4.88 -8.74 2.79
C THR A 88 5.59 -8.73 1.45
N VAL A 89 6.87 -9.04 1.45
CA VAL A 89 7.68 -9.09 0.23
C VAL A 89 8.30 -10.47 0.10
N ASP A 90 8.16 -11.04 -1.08
CA ASP A 90 8.75 -12.32 -1.45
C ASP A 90 9.58 -12.17 -2.73
N TYR A 91 10.48 -13.10 -2.94
CA TYR A 91 11.36 -13.16 -4.10
C TYR A 91 11.40 -14.58 -4.64
N THR A 92 11.25 -14.74 -5.97
CA THR A 92 11.39 -16.04 -6.62
C THR A 92 12.83 -16.55 -6.59
N GLU A 93 13.05 -17.84 -6.79
CA GLU A 93 14.40 -18.41 -6.74
C GLU A 93 15.28 -17.87 -7.87
N ASP A 94 14.74 -17.73 -9.09
CA ASP A 94 15.43 -17.13 -10.22
C ASP A 94 15.84 -15.67 -9.94
N PHE A 95 15.02 -14.92 -9.21
CA PHE A 95 15.38 -13.57 -8.76
C PHE A 95 16.56 -13.59 -7.79
N LYS A 96 16.55 -14.49 -6.81
CA LYS A 96 17.65 -14.64 -5.83
C LYS A 96 18.96 -15.10 -6.49
N GLU A 97 18.86 -15.90 -7.55
CA GLU A 97 20.02 -16.33 -8.35
C GLU A 97 20.59 -15.20 -9.22
N ALA A 98 19.78 -14.22 -9.63
CA ALA A 98 20.22 -13.13 -10.49
C ALA A 98 20.84 -11.96 -9.72
N TYR A 99 20.42 -11.75 -8.45
CA TYR A 99 20.80 -10.57 -7.65
C TYR A 99 21.49 -10.95 -6.35
N SER A 100 22.68 -10.37 -6.11
CA SER A 100 23.47 -10.59 -4.89
C SER A 100 22.93 -9.79 -3.70
N ASP A 101 22.34 -8.61 -3.96
CA ASP A 101 21.72 -7.77 -2.94
C ASP A 101 20.51 -7.03 -3.50
N TYR A 102 19.51 -6.83 -2.65
CA TYR A 102 18.28 -6.13 -3.02
C TYR A 102 17.57 -5.57 -1.78
N THR A 103 16.94 -4.40 -1.96
CA THR A 103 16.18 -3.70 -0.92
C THR A 103 14.94 -3.09 -1.56
N VAL A 104 13.76 -3.44 -1.06
CA VAL A 104 12.50 -2.80 -1.47
C VAL A 104 12.29 -1.54 -0.64
N LEU A 105 11.87 -0.48 -1.30
CA LEU A 105 11.64 0.85 -0.74
C LEU A 105 10.15 1.16 -0.86
N LEU A 106 9.45 1.26 0.27
CA LEU A 106 8.04 1.60 0.34
C LEU A 106 7.86 3.03 0.83
N SER A 107 7.08 3.83 0.14
CA SER A 107 6.80 5.22 0.51
C SER A 107 5.32 5.57 0.35
N SER A 108 4.84 6.52 1.14
CA SER A 108 3.49 7.08 1.05
C SER A 108 3.51 8.57 1.42
N ALA A 109 2.37 9.25 1.32
CA ALA A 109 2.23 10.63 1.77
C ALA A 109 2.52 10.83 3.28
N PHE A 110 2.44 9.76 4.08
CA PHE A 110 2.69 9.79 5.52
C PHE A 110 4.17 9.60 5.88
N THR A 111 4.98 9.02 4.99
CA THR A 111 6.39 8.74 5.27
C THR A 111 7.27 9.94 4.90
N SER A 112 8.24 10.28 5.75
CA SER A 112 9.26 11.29 5.46
C SER A 112 10.40 10.79 4.54
N GLY A 113 10.31 9.53 4.12
CA GLY A 113 11.26 8.82 3.27
C GLY A 113 10.65 7.50 2.84
N SER A 114 11.43 6.45 2.80
CA SER A 114 10.94 5.10 2.52
C SER A 114 11.23 4.13 3.65
N LEU A 115 10.32 3.19 3.87
CA LEU A 115 10.60 2.00 4.67
C LEU A 115 11.44 1.05 3.81
N GLU A 116 12.63 0.70 4.29
CA GLU A 116 13.54 -0.22 3.61
C GLU A 116 13.29 -1.66 4.05
N ILE A 117 12.92 -2.53 3.11
CA ILE A 117 12.75 -3.97 3.32
C ILE A 117 13.93 -4.67 2.64
N LYS A 118 14.91 -5.07 3.43
CA LYS A 118 16.12 -5.77 2.96
C LYS A 118 15.80 -7.21 2.57
N LYS A 119 16.71 -7.83 1.80
CA LYS A 119 16.56 -9.20 1.29
C LYS A 119 16.25 -10.27 2.34
N ASP A 120 16.77 -10.09 3.57
CA ASP A 120 16.60 -11.04 4.67
C ASP A 120 15.47 -10.64 5.64
N GLU A 121 14.70 -9.56 5.33
CA GLU A 121 13.60 -9.11 6.15
C GLU A 121 12.35 -9.95 5.88
N THR A 122 11.86 -10.62 6.90
CA THR A 122 10.68 -11.51 6.82
C THR A 122 9.48 -10.98 7.60
N ARG A 123 9.67 -9.93 8.40
CA ARG A 123 8.59 -9.34 9.19
C ARG A 123 7.65 -8.56 8.28
N PRO A 124 6.34 -8.64 8.50
CA PRO A 124 5.40 -7.82 7.75
C PRO A 124 5.59 -6.33 8.07
N ALA A 125 5.55 -5.51 7.04
CA ALA A 125 5.47 -4.08 7.15
C ALA A 125 4.01 -3.64 7.30
N TYR A 126 3.76 -2.58 8.06
CA TYR A 126 2.47 -1.93 8.19
C TYR A 126 2.62 -0.48 7.76
N MET A 127 1.80 -0.06 6.79
CA MET A 127 1.79 1.28 6.24
C MET A 127 0.52 2.00 6.68
N GLN A 128 0.65 3.22 7.16
CA GLN A 128 -0.50 4.08 7.48
C GLN A 128 -1.32 4.37 6.22
N VAL A 129 -2.64 4.25 6.35
CA VAL A 129 -3.60 4.48 5.25
C VAL A 129 -4.68 5.44 5.73
N ALA A 130 -4.99 6.45 4.93
CA ALA A 130 -6.13 7.36 5.16
C ALA A 130 -7.47 6.59 5.11
N LYS A 131 -8.55 7.18 5.63
CA LYS A 131 -9.88 6.54 5.61
C LYS A 131 -10.38 6.31 4.17
N GLU A 132 -10.04 7.21 3.28
CA GLU A 132 -10.37 7.21 1.85
C GLU A 132 -9.38 6.44 0.97
N GLY A 133 -8.41 5.76 1.57
CA GLY A 133 -7.31 5.10 0.87
C GLY A 133 -6.06 5.96 0.76
N SER A 134 -4.97 5.38 0.25
CA SER A 134 -3.68 6.05 0.05
C SER A 134 -2.95 5.47 -1.14
N GLU A 135 -1.93 6.16 -1.62
CA GLU A 135 -1.03 5.66 -2.65
C GLU A 135 0.27 5.16 -2.03
N LEU A 136 0.69 3.97 -2.45
CA LEU A 136 1.94 3.33 -2.08
C LEU A 136 2.93 3.43 -3.24
N GLY A 137 3.99 4.18 -3.05
CA GLY A 137 5.14 4.20 -3.94
C GLY A 137 6.04 3.00 -3.66
N ILE A 138 6.39 2.24 -4.71
CA ILE A 138 7.24 1.07 -4.63
C ILE A 138 8.48 1.31 -5.47
N ALA A 139 9.66 1.06 -4.90
CA ALA A 139 10.92 1.01 -5.63
C ALA A 139 11.75 -0.17 -5.13
N ILE A 140 12.70 -0.62 -5.93
CA ILE A 140 13.65 -1.65 -5.53
C ILE A 140 15.06 -1.23 -5.90
N ARG A 141 15.99 -1.34 -4.97
CA ARG A 141 17.41 -1.18 -5.17
C ARG A 141 18.02 -2.56 -5.32
N LEU A 142 18.79 -2.77 -6.38
CA LEU A 142 19.31 -4.08 -6.78
C LEU A 142 20.79 -4.02 -7.07
N LYS A 143 21.50 -5.11 -6.74
CA LYS A 143 22.84 -5.40 -7.21
C LYS A 143 22.85 -6.75 -7.93
N LYS A 144 23.12 -6.77 -9.24
CA LYS A 144 23.30 -8.02 -9.99
C LYS A 144 24.55 -8.76 -9.51
N ILE A 145 24.54 -10.09 -9.59
CA ILE A 145 25.72 -10.91 -9.27
C ILE A 145 26.89 -10.57 -10.19
N THR A 146 26.60 -10.20 -11.45
CA THR A 146 27.58 -9.88 -12.48
C THR A 146 28.05 -8.43 -12.51
N GLU A 147 27.45 -7.57 -11.67
CA GLU A 147 27.73 -6.13 -11.64
C GLU A 147 28.12 -5.65 -10.24
N ASP A 148 29.08 -4.72 -10.16
CA ASP A 148 29.47 -4.11 -8.87
C ASP A 148 28.61 -2.93 -8.46
N LYS A 149 27.77 -2.42 -9.35
CA LYS A 149 26.95 -1.23 -9.12
C LYS A 149 25.53 -1.59 -8.73
N GLU A 150 25.01 -0.92 -7.73
CA GLU A 150 23.59 -0.92 -7.40
C GLU A 150 22.81 -0.02 -8.37
N LYS A 151 21.61 -0.45 -8.70
CA LYS A 151 20.63 0.32 -9.49
C LYS A 151 19.32 0.38 -8.72
N THR A 152 18.65 1.53 -8.74
CA THR A 152 17.32 1.69 -8.13
C THR A 152 16.28 1.79 -9.24
N TYR A 153 15.26 0.98 -9.13
CA TYR A 153 14.13 0.91 -10.05
C TYR A 153 12.87 1.33 -9.31
N LYS A 154 12.12 2.26 -9.88
CA LYS A 154 10.88 2.77 -9.30
C LYS A 154 9.71 2.28 -10.14
N ILE A 155 8.70 1.72 -9.48
CA ILE A 155 7.42 1.41 -10.13
C ILE A 155 6.76 2.74 -10.51
N PRO A 156 6.44 2.97 -11.80
CA PRO A 156 5.99 4.28 -12.26
C PRO A 156 4.62 4.68 -11.71
N THR A 157 3.73 3.71 -11.60
CA THR A 157 2.36 3.93 -11.10
C THR A 157 2.30 3.50 -9.64
N PRO A 158 2.00 4.43 -8.71
CA PRO A 158 1.77 4.05 -7.33
C PRO A 158 0.60 3.07 -7.21
N LEU A 159 0.69 2.15 -6.25
CA LEU A 159 -0.38 1.22 -5.93
C LEU A 159 -1.40 1.91 -5.03
N SER A 160 -2.67 1.92 -5.44
CA SER A 160 -3.74 2.34 -4.55
C SER A 160 -3.95 1.28 -3.46
N ILE A 161 -3.89 1.70 -2.20
CA ILE A 161 -4.04 0.83 -1.03
C ILE A 161 -5.13 1.33 -0.10
N GLU A 162 -5.81 0.38 0.54
CA GLU A 162 -6.87 0.65 1.51
C GLU A 162 -6.51 0.08 2.88
N ARG A 163 -7.20 0.54 3.92
CA ARG A 163 -7.13 -0.06 5.25
C ARG A 163 -7.56 -1.52 5.19
N ARG A 164 -6.99 -2.36 6.06
CA ARG A 164 -7.27 -3.80 6.17
C ARG A 164 -6.71 -4.66 5.06
N GLN A 165 -6.15 -4.08 4.00
CA GLN A 165 -5.55 -4.87 2.93
C GLN A 165 -4.31 -5.61 3.40
N ASN A 166 -4.16 -6.85 2.92
CA ASN A 166 -2.96 -7.65 3.03
C ASN A 166 -2.34 -7.78 1.65
N ILE A 167 -1.22 -7.10 1.44
CA ILE A 167 -0.56 -6.96 0.15
C ILE A 167 0.69 -7.84 0.16
N ARG A 168 0.81 -8.70 -0.83
CA ARG A 168 1.99 -9.51 -1.05
C ARG A 168 2.67 -9.06 -2.34
N LEU A 169 3.89 -8.56 -2.24
CA LEU A 169 4.73 -8.15 -3.35
C LEU A 169 5.68 -9.31 -3.68
N ILE A 170 5.64 -9.83 -4.90
CA ILE A 170 6.51 -10.93 -5.34
C ILE A 170 7.39 -10.43 -6.48
N PHE A 171 8.69 -10.29 -6.22
CA PHE A 171 9.66 -9.93 -7.23
C PHE A 171 10.17 -11.19 -7.95
N LYS A 172 10.19 -11.13 -9.28
CA LYS A 172 10.62 -12.21 -10.16
C LYS A 172 11.48 -11.66 -11.30
N THR A 173 12.29 -12.49 -11.91
CA THR A 173 12.92 -12.15 -13.20
C THR A 173 11.89 -12.30 -14.31
N ASP A 174 11.88 -11.37 -15.28
CA ASP A 174 11.12 -11.54 -16.51
C ASP A 174 11.99 -12.31 -17.49
N GLY A 175 11.70 -13.61 -17.70
CA GLY A 175 12.55 -14.58 -18.38
C GLY A 175 12.85 -14.33 -19.86
N GLU A 176 12.28 -13.27 -20.47
CA GLU A 176 12.56 -12.87 -21.86
C GLU A 176 13.47 -11.62 -21.95
N ALA A 177 13.66 -10.89 -20.88
CA ALA A 177 14.57 -9.74 -20.86
C ALA A 177 15.71 -10.00 -19.88
N LEU A 178 16.93 -10.10 -20.37
CA LEU A 178 18.17 -10.26 -19.58
C LEU A 178 18.36 -9.18 -18.48
N ASP A 179 17.53 -8.15 -18.49
CA ASP A 179 17.46 -7.05 -17.52
C ASP A 179 16.06 -6.84 -16.92
N GLY A 180 15.06 -7.66 -17.26
CA GLY A 180 13.68 -7.48 -16.85
C GLY A 180 13.44 -7.90 -15.40
N ILE A 181 12.78 -7.01 -14.63
CA ILE A 181 12.28 -7.28 -13.30
C ILE A 181 10.77 -7.37 -13.41
N GLY A 182 10.19 -8.50 -13.01
CA GLY A 182 8.77 -8.66 -12.86
C GLY A 182 8.35 -8.36 -11.41
N LEU A 183 7.23 -7.70 -11.22
CA LEU A 183 6.56 -7.56 -9.94
C LEU A 183 5.15 -8.11 -10.05
N GLU A 184 4.85 -9.09 -9.21
CA GLU A 184 3.50 -9.61 -9.00
C GLU A 184 2.96 -9.06 -7.69
N ILE A 185 1.79 -8.46 -7.73
CA ILE A 185 1.12 -7.91 -6.55
C ILE A 185 -0.14 -8.73 -6.30
N ILE A 186 -0.22 -9.35 -5.13
CA ILE A 186 -1.40 -10.05 -4.66
C ILE A 186 -2.05 -9.20 -3.58
N LEU A 187 -3.28 -8.77 -3.83
CA LEU A 187 -4.11 -8.09 -2.85
C LEU A 187 -5.05 -9.13 -2.25
N ASP A 188 -4.94 -9.33 -0.97
CA ASP A 188 -5.83 -10.20 -0.20
C ASP A 188 -6.77 -9.29 0.60
N ASP A 189 -7.92 -9.01 0.00
CA ASP A 189 -9.06 -8.40 0.68
C ASP A 189 -9.92 -9.54 1.19
N GLU A 190 -9.67 -10.19 2.25
CA GLU A 190 -10.48 -11.28 2.82
C GLU A 190 -11.49 -12.01 1.87
N MET A 191 -11.69 -11.52 0.64
CA MET A 191 -12.65 -12.04 -0.36
C MET A 191 -12.24 -11.93 -1.84
N THR A 192 -11.14 -11.28 -2.23
CA THR A 192 -10.82 -11.15 -3.66
C THR A 192 -9.32 -11.14 -3.89
N ASN A 193 -8.78 -12.22 -4.43
CA ASN A 193 -7.41 -12.26 -4.95
C ASN A 193 -7.38 -11.53 -6.31
N VAL A 194 -6.84 -10.35 -6.36
CA VAL A 194 -6.53 -9.67 -7.62
C VAL A 194 -5.03 -9.80 -7.85
N THR A 195 -4.67 -10.61 -8.84
CA THR A 195 -3.28 -10.74 -9.29
C THR A 195 -3.03 -9.70 -10.35
N LEU A 196 -2.24 -8.68 -10.04
CA LEU A 196 -1.75 -7.72 -11.02
C LEU A 196 -0.34 -8.16 -11.42
N ASN A 197 -0.19 -8.67 -12.65
CA ASN A 197 1.11 -8.96 -13.24
C ASN A 197 1.59 -7.71 -13.98
N GLU A 198 2.39 -6.89 -13.32
CA GLU A 198 3.09 -5.79 -13.97
C GLU A 198 4.54 -6.20 -14.27
N GLY A 199 4.79 -6.61 -15.50
CA GLY A 199 6.16 -6.66 -16.03
C GLY A 199 6.65 -5.21 -16.20
N ILE A 200 7.79 -4.87 -15.64
CA ILE A 200 8.42 -3.57 -15.88
C ILE A 200 9.13 -3.63 -17.23
N PRO A 201 8.64 -2.94 -18.27
CA PRO A 201 9.24 -3.05 -19.59
C PRO A 201 10.65 -2.46 -19.61
N ASP A 202 11.55 -3.10 -20.34
CA ASP A 202 12.96 -2.71 -20.47
C ASP A 202 13.14 -1.25 -20.96
N PHE A 203 12.19 -0.74 -21.77
CA PHE A 203 12.23 0.63 -22.29
C PHE A 203 12.14 1.72 -21.21
N MET A 204 11.65 1.39 -20.00
CA MET A 204 11.55 2.36 -18.89
C MET A 204 12.91 2.63 -18.23
N TRP A 205 13.93 1.84 -18.57
CA TRP A 205 15.28 1.94 -18.01
C TRP A 205 16.28 2.61 -18.94
N LYS A 206 15.92 2.81 -20.21
CA LYS A 206 16.74 3.56 -21.16
C LYS A 206 16.36 5.03 -21.07
N PRO A 207 17.35 5.97 -21.02
CA PRO A 207 17.05 7.37 -21.28
C PRO A 207 16.25 7.44 -22.59
N PHE A 208 15.15 8.15 -22.58
CA PHE A 208 14.27 8.31 -23.71
C PHE A 208 15.10 8.81 -24.90
N GLU A 209 15.54 7.92 -25.77
CA GLU A 209 15.98 8.31 -27.08
C GLU A 209 14.72 8.74 -27.83
N LYS A 210 14.67 10.03 -28.12
CA LYS A 210 13.57 10.62 -28.91
C LYS A 210 13.43 9.77 -30.16
N PRO A 211 12.28 9.12 -30.43
CA PRO A 211 12.12 8.34 -31.65
C PRO A 211 12.33 9.27 -32.83
N THR A 212 13.38 9.07 -33.56
CA THR A 212 13.64 9.75 -34.85
C THR A 212 12.82 9.03 -35.89
N LEU A 213 11.67 9.63 -36.24
CA LEU A 213 10.93 9.18 -37.43
C LEU A 213 11.65 9.69 -38.67
N SER A 214 12.09 8.77 -39.51
CA SER A 214 12.66 9.11 -40.81
C SER A 214 11.51 9.42 -41.78
N PRO A 215 11.67 10.40 -42.70
CA PRO A 215 10.70 10.61 -43.78
C PRO A 215 10.43 9.40 -44.65
N ASP A 216 11.36 8.46 -44.68
CA ASP A 216 11.25 7.21 -45.47
C ASP A 216 10.37 6.14 -44.77
N ASP A 217 10.01 6.34 -43.53
CA ASP A 217 9.14 5.44 -42.77
C ASP A 217 7.64 5.64 -43.11
N PHE A 218 7.30 6.62 -43.96
CA PHE A 218 5.93 6.95 -44.33
C PHE A 218 5.73 6.98 -45.85
N THR A 219 4.76 6.21 -46.30
CA THR A 219 4.25 6.32 -47.66
C THR A 219 3.02 7.24 -47.62
N ASN A 220 2.96 8.18 -48.55
CA ASN A 220 1.88 9.22 -48.58
C ASN A 220 0.51 8.55 -48.68
N GLY A 221 -0.34 8.74 -47.67
CA GLY A 221 -1.72 8.20 -47.60
C GLY A 221 -1.87 6.87 -46.86
N GLU A 222 -0.82 6.31 -46.23
CA GLU A 222 -0.91 5.11 -45.41
C GLU A 222 -1.05 5.47 -43.93
N SER A 223 -1.86 4.71 -43.22
CA SER A 223 -1.99 4.81 -41.76
C SER A 223 -1.01 3.84 -41.11
N PHE A 224 -0.29 4.29 -40.08
CA PHE A 224 0.56 3.43 -39.25
C PHE A 224 0.01 3.36 -37.82
N THR A 225 0.32 2.24 -37.16
CA THR A 225 -0.11 1.98 -35.80
C THR A 225 1.08 2.00 -34.85
N ILE A 226 1.06 2.95 -33.92
CA ILE A 226 2.03 2.96 -32.82
C ILE A 226 1.39 2.23 -31.63
N LYS A 227 2.02 1.13 -31.20
CA LYS A 227 1.63 0.46 -29.94
C LYS A 227 2.29 1.18 -28.77
N VAL A 228 1.48 1.82 -27.94
CA VAL A 228 1.94 2.53 -26.75
C VAL A 228 1.48 1.75 -25.53
N GLY A 229 2.41 1.12 -24.83
CA GLY A 229 2.17 0.38 -23.59
C GLY A 229 1.94 -1.12 -23.75
N LYS A 230 2.13 -1.85 -22.67
CA LYS A 230 2.06 -3.32 -22.56
C LYS A 230 0.70 -3.82 -22.05
N PHE A 231 -0.33 -2.99 -22.07
CA PHE A 231 -1.67 -3.40 -21.65
C PHE A 231 -2.35 -4.20 -22.76
N GLU A 232 -3.12 -5.22 -22.42
CA GLU A 232 -3.92 -6.02 -23.37
C GLU A 232 -4.90 -5.18 -24.21
N LYS A 233 -5.08 -3.91 -23.84
CA LYS A 233 -5.78 -2.88 -24.62
C LYS A 233 -4.87 -1.68 -24.81
N SER A 234 -3.76 -1.86 -25.49
CA SER A 234 -2.95 -0.73 -25.94
C SER A 234 -3.81 0.19 -26.81
N PRO A 235 -3.94 1.48 -26.50
CA PRO A 235 -4.64 2.38 -27.37
C PRO A 235 -3.88 2.42 -28.70
N THR A 236 -4.59 2.08 -29.75
CA THR A 236 -4.08 2.23 -31.11
C THR A 236 -4.32 3.67 -31.51
N VAL A 237 -3.25 4.45 -31.67
CA VAL A 237 -3.35 5.81 -32.17
C VAL A 237 -3.14 5.73 -33.69
N GLY A 238 -4.22 5.93 -34.44
CA GLY A 238 -4.15 6.07 -35.89
C GLY A 238 -3.93 7.53 -36.25
N PHE A 239 -2.88 7.83 -37.00
CA PHE A 239 -2.69 9.14 -37.59
C PHE A 239 -3.03 9.04 -39.10
N ALA A 240 -4.05 9.81 -39.53
CA ALA A 240 -4.26 10.06 -40.95
C ALA A 240 -3.51 11.35 -41.31
N MET A 241 -2.55 11.27 -42.20
CA MET A 241 -1.94 12.47 -42.78
C MET A 241 -2.76 12.95 -43.95
N PRO A 242 -2.93 14.28 -44.16
CA PRO A 242 -3.66 14.83 -45.27
C PRO A 242 -2.98 14.63 -46.62
#